data_d0038f819e98acd0c7c91b519014c303
#
_entry.id   d0038f819e98acd0c7c91b519014c303
#
_cell.length_a   1.000
_cell.length_b   1.000
_cell.length_c   1.000
_cell.angle_alpha   90.00
_cell.angle_beta   90.00
_cell.angle_gamma   90.00
#
_symmetry.space_group_name_H-M   'P 1'
#
loop_
_entity.id
_entity.type
_entity.pdbx_description
1 polymer ?
#
loop_
_entity_poly.entity_id
_entity_poly.type
_entity_poly.pdbx_seq_one_letter_code
_entity_poly.pdbx_strand_id
1 'polypeptide(L)'
;MKSVTRPNIKRILYTAFLAISIPTLFLLFLLTTYTIRRQIKSDREDIHIQLTQESSNMEKLLQRSEDQLTNLTALGTDFQIFHYSDTKLQKFQYAYNITEILKPLLNQDTCLGGFFLYSTQADYYQPLYKLHYSYPDQKLMKDFITQPEHPARERNCWIPFSLSDRTVLIRMVGYDTSILAVMVDLSLDDSFSLNIPAASDIRLFY
;
A
#
# COMPACT_ATOMS: atom_id res chain seq x y z
N MET A 1 3.15 37.85 82.88
CA MET A 1 4.31 37.45 82.08
C MET A 1 3.76 36.52 80.99
N LYS A 2 3.72 36.98 79.73
CA LYS A 2 3.33 36.13 78.60
C LYS A 2 4.54 35.27 78.19
N SER A 3 4.46 33.93 78.29
CA SER A 3 5.47 33.02 77.80
C SER A 3 5.56 33.10 76.27
N VAL A 4 6.65 33.65 75.77
CA VAL A 4 6.98 33.66 74.34
C VAL A 4 7.37 32.21 73.96
N THR A 5 6.44 31.45 73.44
CA THR A 5 6.70 30.10 72.88
C THR A 5 7.66 30.27 71.69
N ARG A 6 8.92 29.81 71.87
CA ARG A 6 9.93 29.79 70.78
C ARG A 6 9.39 28.91 69.62
N PRO A 7 9.25 29.51 68.44
CA PRO A 7 8.75 28.69 67.29
C PRO A 7 9.72 27.55 66.97
N ASN A 8 9.20 26.35 66.83
CA ASN A 8 10.00 25.15 66.53
C ASN A 8 10.56 25.28 65.13
N ILE A 9 11.83 25.71 64.98
CA ILE A 9 12.53 25.99 63.73
C ILE A 9 12.35 24.82 62.71
N LYS A 10 12.35 23.57 63.20
CA LYS A 10 12.11 22.39 62.34
C LYS A 10 10.71 22.43 61.66
N ARG A 11 9.70 22.90 62.39
CA ARG A 11 8.33 22.98 61.90
C ARG A 11 8.17 24.08 60.85
N ILE A 12 8.84 25.20 61.05
CA ILE A 12 8.86 26.33 60.08
C ILE A 12 9.57 25.88 58.79
N LEU A 13 10.71 25.21 58.92
CA LEU A 13 11.48 24.74 57.77
C LEU A 13 10.68 23.69 56.95
N TYR A 14 9.99 22.78 57.63
CA TYR A 14 9.16 21.75 56.99
C TYR A 14 7.94 22.36 56.30
N THR A 15 7.26 23.32 56.88
CA THR A 15 6.13 24.01 56.25
C THR A 15 6.57 24.85 55.07
N ALA A 16 7.72 25.54 55.15
CA ALA A 16 8.29 26.29 54.04
C ALA A 16 8.68 25.35 52.85
N PHE A 17 9.28 24.20 53.16
CA PHE A 17 9.62 23.20 52.14
C PHE A 17 8.37 22.65 51.46
N LEU A 18 7.34 22.26 52.20
CA LEU A 18 6.07 21.79 51.63
C LEU A 18 5.37 22.88 50.80
N ALA A 19 5.40 24.13 51.25
CA ALA A 19 4.78 25.24 50.55
C ALA A 19 5.42 25.54 49.17
N ILE A 20 6.68 25.19 48.99
CA ILE A 20 7.40 25.36 47.73
C ILE A 20 7.29 24.07 46.87
N SER A 21 7.44 22.90 47.50
CA SER A 21 7.49 21.61 46.78
C SER A 21 6.14 21.25 46.17
N ILE A 22 5.02 21.48 46.85
CA ILE A 22 3.69 21.12 46.36
C ILE A 22 3.32 21.89 45.09
N PRO A 23 3.44 23.26 45.05
CA PRO A 23 3.15 24.00 43.82
C PRO A 23 4.09 23.68 42.67
N THR A 24 5.37 23.41 42.93
CA THR A 24 6.33 23.03 41.88
C THR A 24 6.02 21.67 41.28
N LEU A 25 5.68 20.67 42.09
CA LEU A 25 5.23 19.36 41.62
C LEU A 25 3.93 19.46 40.82
N PHE A 26 2.98 20.28 41.28
CA PHE A 26 1.73 20.50 40.55
C PHE A 26 1.94 21.19 39.21
N LEU A 27 2.80 22.19 39.16
CA LEU A 27 3.17 22.87 37.90
C LEU A 27 3.87 21.92 36.92
N LEU A 28 4.80 21.06 37.40
CA LEU A 28 5.47 20.05 36.65
C LEU A 28 4.45 19.04 36.07
N PHE A 29 3.50 18.59 36.86
CA PHE A 29 2.44 17.69 36.43
C PHE A 29 1.56 18.30 35.32
N LEU A 30 1.17 19.57 35.48
CA LEU A 30 0.41 20.29 34.45
C LEU A 30 1.19 20.43 33.14
N LEU A 31 2.47 20.84 33.23
CA LEU A 31 3.35 20.96 32.06
C LEU A 31 3.52 19.64 31.35
N THR A 32 3.79 18.56 32.09
CA THR A 32 3.95 17.21 31.52
C THR A 32 2.68 16.77 30.82
N THR A 33 1.51 16.93 31.46
CA THR A 33 0.23 16.58 30.90
C THR A 33 -0.09 17.38 29.61
N TYR A 34 0.20 18.67 29.62
CA TYR A 34 0.04 19.55 28.46
C TYR A 34 0.95 19.14 27.31
N THR A 35 2.23 18.85 27.59
CA THR A 35 3.21 18.42 26.59
C THR A 35 2.80 17.09 25.94
N ILE A 36 2.41 16.10 26.77
CA ILE A 36 1.94 14.79 26.27
C ILE A 36 0.71 14.94 25.38
N ARG A 37 -0.28 15.73 25.81
CA ARG A 37 -1.49 15.97 25.00
C ARG A 37 -1.17 16.64 23.66
N ARG A 38 -0.28 17.61 23.67
CA ARG A 38 0.16 18.31 22.45
C ARG A 38 0.90 17.37 21.51
N GLN A 39 1.78 16.52 22.05
CA GLN A 39 2.52 15.54 21.26
C GLN A 39 1.60 14.51 20.62
N ILE A 40 0.67 13.92 21.38
CA ILE A 40 -0.32 12.98 20.83
C ILE A 40 -1.15 13.61 19.71
N LYS A 41 -1.53 14.88 19.86
CA LYS A 41 -2.28 15.59 18.80
C LYS A 41 -1.44 15.79 17.55
N SER A 42 -0.18 16.23 17.70
CA SER A 42 0.76 16.40 16.59
C SER A 42 1.01 15.07 15.86
N ASP A 43 1.29 14.01 16.62
CA ASP A 43 1.56 12.68 16.05
C ASP A 43 0.35 12.14 15.25
N ARG A 44 -0.88 12.40 15.73
CA ARG A 44 -2.10 12.05 14.99
C ARG A 44 -2.27 12.85 13.69
N GLU A 45 -1.99 14.15 13.72
CA GLU A 45 -2.04 15.01 12.54
C GLU A 45 -0.98 14.57 11.51
N ASP A 46 0.23 14.26 11.95
CA ASP A 46 1.32 13.79 11.10
C ASP A 46 0.99 12.45 10.45
N ILE A 47 0.46 11.48 11.23
CA ILE A 47 0.00 10.19 10.71
C ILE A 47 -1.13 10.38 9.69
N HIS A 48 -2.08 11.27 9.96
CA HIS A 48 -3.19 11.53 9.03
C HIS A 48 -2.69 12.13 7.71
N ILE A 49 -1.73 13.07 7.78
CA ILE A 49 -1.12 13.66 6.59
C ILE A 49 -0.37 12.58 5.79
N GLN A 50 0.43 11.75 6.44
CA GLN A 50 1.15 10.65 5.80
C GLN A 50 0.18 9.67 5.12
N LEU A 51 -0.85 9.19 5.81
CA LEU A 51 -1.85 8.29 5.24
C LEU A 51 -2.58 8.89 4.03
N THR A 52 -2.91 10.19 4.11
CA THR A 52 -3.56 10.88 2.99
C THR A 52 -2.63 10.98 1.79
N GLN A 53 -1.35 11.26 2.02
CA GLN A 53 -0.34 11.35 0.97
C GLN A 53 -0.09 9.99 0.33
N GLU A 54 0.06 8.92 1.13
CA GLU A 54 0.24 7.56 0.63
C GLU A 54 -0.99 7.08 -0.16
N SER A 55 -2.19 7.34 0.34
CA SER A 55 -3.43 7.05 -0.40
C SER A 55 -3.48 7.76 -1.75
N SER A 56 -3.10 9.05 -1.79
CA SER A 56 -3.05 9.82 -3.04
C SER A 56 -1.98 9.31 -4.01
N ASN A 57 -0.82 8.90 -3.50
CA ASN A 57 0.25 8.32 -4.32
C ASN A 57 -0.20 6.98 -4.93
N MET A 58 -0.85 6.14 -4.12
CA MET A 58 -1.40 4.86 -4.58
C MET A 58 -2.49 5.07 -5.65
N GLU A 59 -3.40 6.01 -5.44
CA GLU A 59 -4.45 6.33 -6.43
C GLU A 59 -3.84 6.79 -7.77
N LYS A 60 -2.83 7.66 -7.74
CA LYS A 60 -2.12 8.11 -8.96
C LYS A 60 -1.41 6.96 -9.67
N LEU A 61 -0.81 6.03 -8.91
CA LEU A 61 -0.14 4.85 -9.46
C LEU A 61 -1.15 3.93 -10.15
N LEU A 62 -2.26 3.63 -9.47
CA LEU A 62 -3.32 2.80 -10.03
C LEU A 62 -3.94 3.44 -11.28
N GLN A 63 -4.20 4.75 -11.24
CA GLN A 63 -4.72 5.50 -12.40
C GLN A 63 -3.75 5.47 -13.58
N ARG A 64 -2.46 5.69 -13.35
CA ARG A 64 -1.44 5.62 -14.41
C ARG A 64 -1.37 4.23 -15.04
N SER A 65 -1.41 3.19 -14.22
CA SER A 65 -1.39 1.79 -14.70
C SER A 65 -2.64 1.47 -15.52
N GLU A 66 -3.78 1.99 -15.11
CA GLU A 66 -5.06 1.89 -15.85
C GLU A 66 -5.01 2.60 -17.19
N ASP A 67 -4.51 3.83 -17.24
CA ASP A 67 -4.36 4.60 -18.48
C ASP A 67 -3.43 3.87 -19.45
N GLN A 68 -2.34 3.28 -18.96
CA GLN A 68 -1.43 2.47 -19.77
C GLN A 68 -2.11 1.23 -20.35
N LEU A 69 -2.85 0.48 -19.55
CA LEU A 69 -3.62 -0.68 -20.03
C LEU A 69 -4.65 -0.28 -21.08
N THR A 70 -5.41 0.77 -20.80
CA THR A 70 -6.46 1.26 -21.70
C THR A 70 -5.86 1.72 -23.04
N ASN A 71 -4.77 2.47 -23.00
CA ASN A 71 -4.07 2.88 -24.20
C ASN A 71 -3.56 1.71 -25.03
N LEU A 72 -2.97 0.70 -24.39
CA LEU A 72 -2.47 -0.49 -25.09
C LEU A 72 -3.60 -1.33 -25.69
N THR A 73 -4.72 -1.47 -24.99
CA THR A 73 -5.83 -2.31 -25.44
C THR A 73 -6.71 -1.60 -26.48
N ALA A 74 -6.94 -0.29 -26.32
CA ALA A 74 -7.82 0.47 -27.21
C ALA A 74 -7.11 1.00 -28.46
N LEU A 75 -5.85 1.44 -28.34
CA LEU A 75 -5.09 2.09 -29.42
C LEU A 75 -3.95 1.24 -29.96
N GLY A 76 -3.55 0.20 -29.25
CA GLY A 76 -2.45 -0.67 -29.63
C GLY A 76 -2.82 -1.62 -30.76
N THR A 77 -2.28 -1.37 -31.95
CA THR A 77 -2.48 -2.23 -33.15
C THR A 77 -2.10 -3.68 -32.86
N ASP A 78 -0.99 -3.92 -32.14
CA ASP A 78 -0.52 -5.27 -31.84
C ASP A 78 -1.50 -6.03 -30.92
N PHE A 79 -2.15 -5.34 -29.95
CA PHE A 79 -3.16 -5.97 -29.11
C PHE A 79 -4.45 -6.28 -29.90
N GLN A 80 -4.86 -5.40 -30.80
CA GLN A 80 -6.01 -5.68 -31.67
C GLN A 80 -5.74 -6.88 -32.57
N ILE A 81 -4.56 -6.94 -33.22
CA ILE A 81 -4.21 -8.10 -34.05
C ILE A 81 -4.07 -9.36 -33.19
N PHE A 82 -3.48 -9.25 -31.99
CA PHE A 82 -3.44 -10.36 -31.03
C PHE A 82 -4.85 -10.86 -30.70
N HIS A 83 -5.81 -9.95 -30.51
CA HIS A 83 -7.21 -10.32 -30.27
C HIS A 83 -7.83 -11.08 -31.43
N TYR A 84 -7.67 -10.61 -32.66
CA TYR A 84 -8.29 -11.21 -33.86
C TYR A 84 -7.53 -12.42 -34.43
N SER A 85 -6.32 -12.70 -33.97
CA SER A 85 -5.52 -13.81 -34.45
C SER A 85 -6.07 -15.16 -33.95
N ASP A 86 -6.22 -16.14 -34.85
CA ASP A 86 -6.77 -17.47 -34.53
C ASP A 86 -5.69 -18.51 -34.22
N THR A 87 -4.47 -18.30 -34.67
CA THR A 87 -3.39 -19.28 -34.52
C THR A 87 -2.45 -18.97 -33.35
N LYS A 88 -1.97 -20.01 -32.65
CA LYS A 88 -0.98 -19.85 -31.57
C LYS A 88 0.29 -19.15 -32.05
N LEU A 89 0.73 -19.37 -33.30
CA LEU A 89 1.94 -18.73 -33.83
C LEU A 89 1.77 -17.21 -33.97
N GLN A 90 0.64 -16.73 -34.48
CA GLN A 90 0.32 -15.33 -34.59
C GLN A 90 0.18 -14.71 -33.19
N LYS A 91 -0.54 -15.38 -32.27
CA LYS A 91 -0.64 -14.94 -30.87
C LYS A 91 0.74 -14.77 -30.24
N PHE A 92 1.64 -15.73 -30.44
CA PHE A 92 3.01 -15.65 -29.93
C PHE A 92 3.77 -14.44 -30.50
N GLN A 93 3.70 -14.19 -31.81
CA GLN A 93 4.40 -13.08 -32.45
C GLN A 93 3.90 -11.73 -31.92
N TYR A 94 2.60 -11.51 -31.85
CA TYR A 94 2.05 -10.24 -31.34
C TYR A 94 2.21 -10.10 -29.84
N ALA A 95 2.11 -11.17 -29.07
CA ALA A 95 2.42 -11.17 -27.64
C ALA A 95 3.88 -10.77 -27.39
N TYR A 96 4.81 -11.23 -28.23
CA TYR A 96 6.21 -10.81 -28.15
C TYR A 96 6.35 -9.29 -28.36
N ASN A 97 5.74 -8.73 -29.41
CA ASN A 97 5.76 -7.29 -29.67
C ASN A 97 5.18 -6.50 -28.50
N ILE A 98 4.02 -6.91 -27.99
CA ILE A 98 3.37 -6.28 -26.82
C ILE A 98 4.30 -6.36 -25.60
N THR A 99 4.96 -7.50 -25.37
CA THR A 99 5.90 -7.68 -24.27
C THR A 99 7.09 -6.73 -24.36
N GLU A 100 7.61 -6.48 -25.57
CA GLU A 100 8.71 -5.52 -25.78
C GLU A 100 8.29 -4.08 -25.45
N ILE A 101 7.02 -3.72 -25.66
CA ILE A 101 6.47 -2.42 -25.27
C ILE A 101 6.27 -2.35 -23.74
N LEU A 102 5.84 -3.47 -23.11
CA LEU A 102 5.57 -3.52 -21.68
C LEU A 102 6.82 -3.59 -20.80
N LYS A 103 7.90 -4.17 -21.27
CA LYS A 103 9.17 -4.27 -20.50
C LYS A 103 9.72 -2.93 -19.99
N PRO A 104 9.82 -1.87 -20.80
CA PRO A 104 10.23 -0.56 -20.29
C PRO A 104 9.31 0.00 -19.24
N LEU A 105 7.97 -0.16 -19.41
CA LEU A 105 6.98 0.31 -18.45
C LEU A 105 7.13 -0.41 -17.10
N LEU A 106 7.31 -1.73 -17.15
CA LEU A 106 7.54 -2.55 -15.96
C LEU A 106 8.80 -2.13 -15.18
N ASN A 107 9.84 -1.68 -15.89
CA ASN A 107 11.08 -1.26 -15.27
C ASN A 107 11.05 0.18 -14.73
N GLN A 108 10.19 1.04 -15.28
CA GLN A 108 10.07 2.43 -14.88
C GLN A 108 9.32 2.60 -13.55
N ASP A 109 8.34 1.76 -13.30
CA ASP A 109 7.51 1.85 -12.10
C ASP A 109 7.91 0.80 -11.07
N THR A 110 8.22 1.25 -9.84
CA THR A 110 8.71 0.37 -8.77
C THR A 110 7.66 -0.63 -8.32
N CYS A 111 6.39 -0.22 -8.26
CA CYS A 111 5.29 -1.04 -7.76
C CYS A 111 4.69 -2.00 -8.79
N LEU A 112 5.03 -1.88 -10.07
CA LEU A 112 4.56 -2.84 -11.06
C LEU A 112 5.23 -4.19 -10.85
N GLY A 113 4.44 -5.22 -10.53
CA GLY A 113 4.92 -6.58 -10.33
C GLY A 113 4.92 -7.41 -11.61
N GLY A 114 4.01 -7.13 -12.55
CA GLY A 114 3.95 -7.87 -13.79
C GLY A 114 2.79 -7.49 -14.72
N PHE A 115 2.89 -8.00 -15.96
CA PHE A 115 1.82 -7.95 -16.96
C PHE A 115 1.52 -9.36 -17.45
N PHE A 116 0.29 -9.59 -17.87
CA PHE A 116 -0.16 -10.90 -18.32
C PHE A 116 -1.04 -10.76 -19.55
N LEU A 117 -0.70 -11.50 -20.59
CA LEU A 117 -1.50 -11.64 -21.79
C LEU A 117 -2.17 -13.00 -21.80
N TYR A 118 -3.46 -13.03 -22.02
CA TYR A 118 -4.22 -14.27 -22.13
C TYR A 118 -5.20 -14.22 -23.29
N SER A 119 -5.33 -15.35 -24.00
CA SER A 119 -6.34 -15.56 -25.03
C SER A 119 -7.04 -16.89 -24.81
N THR A 120 -8.37 -16.84 -24.61
CA THR A 120 -9.21 -18.03 -24.47
C THR A 120 -9.26 -18.84 -25.75
N GLN A 121 -9.30 -18.17 -26.91
CA GLN A 121 -9.45 -18.80 -28.21
C GLN A 121 -8.29 -19.72 -28.57
N ALA A 122 -7.06 -19.31 -28.25
CA ALA A 122 -5.87 -20.11 -28.57
C ALA A 122 -5.30 -20.84 -27.33
N ASP A 123 -5.95 -20.73 -26.17
CA ASP A 123 -5.39 -21.16 -24.88
C ASP A 123 -3.93 -20.71 -24.70
N TYR A 124 -3.71 -19.41 -24.93
CA TYR A 124 -2.40 -18.81 -24.91
C TYR A 124 -2.25 -17.90 -23.69
N TYR A 125 -1.23 -18.15 -22.87
CA TYR A 125 -0.91 -17.36 -21.70
C TYR A 125 0.56 -16.94 -21.73
N GLN A 126 0.82 -15.64 -21.63
CA GLN A 126 2.17 -15.05 -21.58
C GLN A 126 2.31 -14.14 -20.37
N PRO A 127 3.04 -14.56 -19.34
CA PRO A 127 3.38 -13.70 -18.22
C PRO A 127 4.64 -12.89 -18.50
N LEU A 128 4.69 -11.68 -17.94
CA LEU A 128 5.87 -10.82 -17.87
C LEU A 128 6.02 -10.34 -16.42
N TYR A 129 6.94 -10.90 -15.68
CA TYR A 129 7.20 -10.55 -14.28
C TYR A 129 8.40 -9.62 -14.17
N LYS A 130 8.33 -8.68 -13.21
CA LYS A 130 9.47 -7.83 -12.82
C LYS A 130 10.47 -8.59 -11.95
N LEU A 131 9.95 -9.38 -11.00
CA LEU A 131 10.73 -10.19 -10.08
C LEU A 131 10.47 -11.67 -10.29
N HIS A 132 11.32 -12.47 -9.66
CA HIS A 132 11.13 -13.91 -9.65
C HIS A 132 10.11 -14.29 -8.57
N TYR A 133 8.88 -14.57 -9.01
CA TYR A 133 7.84 -15.13 -8.14
C TYR A 133 8.00 -16.65 -8.01
N SER A 134 7.61 -17.20 -6.88
CA SER A 134 7.65 -18.64 -6.64
C SER A 134 6.74 -19.39 -7.64
N TYR A 135 7.08 -20.63 -7.96
CA TYR A 135 6.25 -21.44 -8.86
C TYR A 135 4.79 -21.57 -8.41
N PRO A 136 4.49 -21.81 -7.10
CA PRO A 136 3.11 -21.78 -6.61
C PRO A 136 2.39 -20.47 -6.89
N ASP A 137 3.04 -19.32 -6.67
CA ASP A 137 2.43 -18.01 -6.91
C ASP A 137 2.19 -17.75 -8.38
N GLN A 138 3.12 -18.13 -9.26
CA GLN A 138 2.93 -18.04 -10.70
C GLN A 138 1.74 -18.90 -11.16
N LYS A 139 1.58 -20.11 -10.59
CA LYS A 139 0.44 -20.98 -10.87
C LYS A 139 -0.87 -20.36 -10.39
N LEU A 140 -0.91 -19.86 -9.17
CA LEU A 140 -2.08 -19.16 -8.61
C LEU A 140 -2.50 -17.98 -9.50
N MET A 141 -1.54 -17.15 -9.94
CA MET A 141 -1.83 -16.03 -10.84
C MET A 141 -2.32 -16.49 -12.21
N LYS A 142 -1.71 -17.53 -12.78
CA LYS A 142 -2.20 -18.11 -14.03
C LYS A 142 -3.64 -18.59 -13.89
N ASP A 143 -3.93 -19.41 -12.89
CA ASP A 143 -5.26 -19.97 -12.64
C ASP A 143 -6.30 -18.83 -12.44
N PHE A 144 -5.92 -17.77 -11.73
CA PHE A 144 -6.78 -16.61 -11.53
C PHE A 144 -7.10 -15.87 -12.85
N ILE A 145 -6.07 -15.56 -13.67
CA ILE A 145 -6.24 -14.78 -14.91
C ILE A 145 -6.95 -15.59 -15.99
N THR A 146 -6.72 -16.90 -16.04
CA THR A 146 -7.31 -17.77 -17.08
C THR A 146 -8.73 -18.22 -16.77
N GLN A 147 -9.25 -17.92 -15.58
CA GLN A 147 -10.61 -18.28 -15.18
C GLN A 147 -11.66 -17.59 -16.08
N PRO A 148 -12.52 -18.35 -16.80
CA PRO A 148 -13.39 -17.78 -17.84
C PRO A 148 -14.47 -16.84 -17.30
N GLU A 149 -14.98 -17.09 -16.09
CA GLU A 149 -16.10 -16.34 -15.47
C GLU A 149 -15.61 -15.38 -14.37
N HIS A 150 -14.41 -14.82 -14.51
CA HIS A 150 -13.88 -14.01 -13.44
C HIS A 150 -14.61 -12.65 -13.32
N PRO A 151 -15.14 -12.29 -12.12
CA PRO A 151 -15.86 -11.02 -11.91
C PRO A 151 -15.06 -9.75 -12.27
N ALA A 152 -13.71 -9.85 -12.29
CA ALA A 152 -12.82 -8.77 -12.68
C ALA A 152 -12.99 -8.31 -14.12
N ARG A 153 -13.41 -9.21 -15.00
CA ARG A 153 -13.63 -8.90 -16.42
C ARG A 153 -14.83 -7.97 -16.62
N GLU A 154 -15.89 -8.18 -15.84
CA GLU A 154 -17.13 -7.42 -15.96
C GLU A 154 -17.07 -6.06 -15.23
N ARG A 155 -16.30 -5.97 -14.14
CA ARG A 155 -16.35 -4.81 -13.24
C ARG A 155 -15.34 -3.73 -13.56
N ASN A 156 -14.37 -3.99 -14.44
CA ASN A 156 -13.31 -3.02 -14.76
C ASN A 156 -12.72 -2.35 -13.49
N CYS A 157 -12.40 -3.14 -12.47
CA CYS A 157 -11.91 -2.67 -11.18
C CYS A 157 -10.63 -3.38 -10.76
N TRP A 158 -9.92 -2.76 -9.82
CA TRP A 158 -8.78 -3.38 -9.15
C TRP A 158 -9.26 -4.42 -8.15
N ILE A 159 -8.67 -5.61 -8.21
CA ILE A 159 -9.01 -6.72 -7.32
C ILE A 159 -7.82 -7.09 -6.47
N PRO A 160 -7.97 -7.13 -5.15
CA PRO A 160 -6.93 -7.66 -4.27
C PRO A 160 -6.82 -9.17 -4.46
N PHE A 161 -5.59 -9.66 -4.65
CA PHE A 161 -5.27 -11.06 -4.82
C PHE A 161 -4.16 -11.46 -3.86
N SER A 162 -4.39 -12.52 -3.08
CA SER A 162 -3.42 -12.99 -2.08
C SER A 162 -2.48 -14.02 -2.70
N LEU A 163 -1.20 -13.74 -2.65
CA LEU A 163 -0.11 -14.67 -2.89
C LEU A 163 0.31 -15.32 -1.56
N SER A 164 1.31 -16.19 -1.60
CA SER A 164 1.76 -16.97 -0.43
C SER A 164 2.19 -16.08 0.75
N ASP A 165 2.84 -14.95 0.49
CA ASP A 165 3.46 -14.07 1.50
C ASP A 165 2.98 -12.60 1.46
N ARG A 166 2.16 -12.23 0.45
CA ARG A 166 1.73 -10.84 0.23
C ARG A 166 0.40 -10.74 -0.52
N THR A 167 -0.16 -9.55 -0.50
CA THR A 167 -1.35 -9.22 -1.31
C THR A 167 -0.95 -8.26 -2.42
N VAL A 168 -1.39 -8.57 -3.63
CA VAL A 168 -1.19 -7.75 -4.84
C VAL A 168 -2.54 -7.25 -5.35
N LEU A 169 -2.51 -6.20 -6.16
CA LEU A 169 -3.69 -5.70 -6.85
C LEU A 169 -3.60 -6.08 -8.32
N ILE A 170 -4.67 -6.68 -8.86
CA ILE A 170 -4.73 -7.08 -10.26
C ILE A 170 -5.88 -6.34 -10.94
N ARG A 171 -5.61 -5.82 -12.14
CA ARG A 171 -6.62 -5.27 -13.03
C ARG A 171 -6.55 -5.97 -14.37
N MET A 172 -7.70 -6.30 -14.92
CA MET A 172 -7.84 -6.93 -16.22
C MET A 172 -8.62 -6.02 -17.16
N VAL A 173 -8.09 -5.84 -18.36
CA VAL A 173 -8.75 -5.07 -19.42
C VAL A 173 -8.62 -5.87 -20.72
N GLY A 174 -9.61 -5.77 -21.59
CA GLY A 174 -9.55 -6.43 -22.89
C GLY A 174 -10.92 -6.75 -23.46
N TYR A 175 -10.91 -7.71 -24.39
CA TYR A 175 -12.10 -8.19 -25.08
C TYR A 175 -12.47 -9.60 -24.57
N ASP A 176 -13.62 -10.11 -24.96
CA ASP A 176 -14.14 -11.41 -24.50
C ASP A 176 -13.14 -12.58 -24.63
N THR A 177 -12.32 -12.57 -25.68
CA THR A 177 -11.38 -13.65 -25.99
C THR A 177 -9.92 -13.31 -25.70
N SER A 178 -9.59 -12.06 -25.37
CA SER A 178 -8.21 -11.61 -25.15
C SER A 178 -8.13 -10.58 -24.03
N ILE A 179 -7.24 -10.83 -23.07
CA ILE A 179 -7.09 -10.05 -21.87
C ILE A 179 -5.66 -9.59 -21.76
N LEU A 180 -5.50 -8.33 -21.36
CA LEU A 180 -4.27 -7.79 -20.81
C LEU A 180 -4.52 -7.49 -19.33
N ALA A 181 -3.72 -8.08 -18.46
CA ALA A 181 -3.79 -7.80 -17.02
C ALA A 181 -2.51 -7.15 -16.53
N VAL A 182 -2.63 -6.29 -15.53
CA VAL A 182 -1.51 -5.70 -14.79
C VAL A 182 -1.60 -6.11 -13.34
N MET A 183 -0.44 -6.34 -12.73
CA MET A 183 -0.29 -6.60 -11.31
C MET A 183 0.52 -5.49 -10.68
N VAL A 184 -0.03 -4.90 -9.63
CA VAL A 184 0.64 -3.94 -8.74
C VAL A 184 0.96 -4.66 -7.44
N ASP A 185 2.23 -4.67 -7.08
CA ASP A 185 2.76 -5.25 -5.85
C ASP A 185 3.38 -4.13 -4.99
N LEU A 186 2.62 -3.65 -4.03
CA LEU A 186 3.02 -2.54 -3.15
C LEU A 186 4.22 -2.90 -2.27
N SER A 187 4.51 -4.19 -2.08
CA SER A 187 5.68 -4.62 -1.31
C SER A 187 7.02 -4.38 -2.01
N LEU A 188 6.98 -4.01 -3.30
CA LEU A 188 8.18 -3.71 -4.09
C LEU A 188 8.72 -2.29 -3.87
N ASP A 189 7.94 -1.42 -3.25
CA ASP A 189 8.33 -0.04 -2.98
C ASP A 189 8.39 0.20 -1.48
N ASP A 190 9.58 0.47 -0.97
CA ASP A 190 9.83 0.76 0.45
C ASP A 190 9.08 2.02 0.92
N SER A 191 8.68 2.92 0.01
CA SER A 191 7.91 4.11 0.36
C SER A 191 6.49 3.78 0.84
N PHE A 192 5.92 2.65 0.43
CA PHE A 192 4.64 2.13 0.93
C PHE A 192 4.77 1.26 2.18
N SER A 193 5.99 0.99 2.64
CA SER A 193 6.22 0.39 3.94
C SER A 193 5.83 1.40 5.01
N LEU A 194 4.54 1.41 5.38
CA LEU A 194 4.11 2.08 6.60
C LEU A 194 4.96 1.50 7.73
N ASN A 195 5.87 2.33 8.29
CA ASN A 195 6.52 2.06 9.56
C ASN A 195 5.42 2.12 10.65
N ILE A 196 4.46 1.21 10.57
CA ILE A 196 3.52 0.98 11.66
C ILE A 196 4.37 0.35 12.74
N PRO A 197 4.61 1.07 13.85
CA PRO A 197 5.31 0.48 14.98
C PRO A 197 4.57 -0.83 15.30
N ALA A 198 5.35 -1.90 15.44
CA ALA A 198 4.80 -3.24 15.61
C ALA A 198 3.63 -3.18 16.57
N ALA A 199 2.51 -3.78 16.24
CA ALA A 199 1.22 -3.71 16.95
C ALA A 199 1.28 -4.08 18.44
N SER A 200 2.47 -4.49 18.95
CA SER A 200 2.78 -4.70 20.35
C SER A 200 2.73 -3.44 21.20
N ASP A 201 2.84 -2.24 20.62
CA ASP A 201 2.87 -0.99 21.37
C ASP A 201 1.55 -0.20 21.33
N ILE A 202 0.59 -0.62 20.51
CA ILE A 202 -0.75 -0.02 20.53
C ILE A 202 -1.60 -0.77 21.56
N ARG A 203 -1.40 -0.47 22.84
CA ARG A 203 -2.42 -0.75 23.85
C ARG A 203 -3.56 0.22 23.61
N LEU A 204 -4.62 -0.25 22.98
CA LEU A 204 -5.91 0.43 22.95
C LEU A 204 -6.38 0.60 24.40
N PHE A 205 -6.20 1.77 24.94
CA PHE A 205 -6.90 2.19 26.15
C PHE A 205 -8.36 2.47 25.74
N TYR A 206 -9.22 1.53 26.05
CA TYR A 206 -10.65 1.76 26.14
C TYR A 206 -10.96 2.52 27.43
#